data_6327a4bdc1c9e8461dd67b0275717daa
#
_entry.id   6327a4bdc1c9e8461dd67b0275717daa
#
_cell.length_a   1.000
_cell.length_b   1.000
_cell.length_c   1.000
_cell.angle_alpha   90.00
_cell.angle_beta   90.00
_cell.angle_gamma   90.00
#
_symmetry.space_group_name_H-M   'P 1'
#
loop_
_entity.id
_entity.type
_entity.pdbx_description
1 polymer ?
#
loop_
_entity_poly.entity_id
_entity_poly.type
_entity_poly.pdbx_seq_one_letter_code
_entity_poly.pdbx_strand_id
1 'polypeptide(L)'
;MVIRKIIGLLFAVLPVQIGAAQENPYDNAIGEAISRSDWFETRARYEQSADSLSDYMRLFSGALLDHNFNNPAGAVEKIQHMYDEYNAQMGGNFFSLFWMMSDNLAKLGHFKAAHDICTSLLAQGRDYMDEGTRTAFETNAVLFALKSQWPRMGISDADANYDIPFGVEDEQIKFTAVRGMQRIGAMLDSGGQMTIIDKQLASQLELPMSADSIRFNETRCPLALLDTLRLGTAVFVHVPCVVLPLGDTGVTDCGLILGNDILQLFPEIELDYELRKLHLRSRTVSSPDAPRNLMLNKVPYIRVELDGIPATMVWDTGASKSSVEPEFHEAHRDRLPPLQAHGRKRGKTATGYSPVLEYAILPQMELTIGDKTGVMTNLYVIEDMPHSQLMGIPFDGTLGVLPPAEFKQLTINFQEMYFVVN
;
A
#
# COMPACT_ATOMS: atom_id res chain seq x y z
N MET A 1 14.48 -24.52 8.58
CA MET A 1 15.42 -25.35 7.80
C MET A 1 15.88 -24.68 6.51
N VAL A 2 15.09 -23.75 5.94
CA VAL A 2 15.36 -23.01 4.70
C VAL A 2 16.54 -22.03 4.82
N ILE A 3 16.63 -21.29 5.91
CA ILE A 3 17.61 -20.20 6.11
C ILE A 3 19.08 -20.70 6.19
N ARG A 4 19.33 -21.95 6.62
CA ARG A 4 20.70 -22.48 6.70
C ARG A 4 21.36 -22.78 5.35
N LYS A 5 20.60 -22.92 4.25
CA LYS A 5 21.12 -23.15 2.91
C LYS A 5 21.48 -21.86 2.15
N ILE A 6 20.91 -20.70 2.55
CA ILE A 6 21.17 -19.39 1.91
C ILE A 6 22.63 -18.92 2.16
N ILE A 7 23.28 -19.40 3.21
CA ILE A 7 24.58 -18.90 3.68
C ILE A 7 25.78 -19.41 2.87
N GLY A 8 25.61 -20.38 1.98
CA GLY A 8 26.73 -21.11 1.37
C GLY A 8 27.11 -20.80 -0.07
N LEU A 9 26.36 -19.99 -0.83
CA LEU A 9 26.52 -19.88 -2.28
C LEU A 9 26.37 -18.46 -2.85
N LEU A 10 26.95 -17.48 -2.20
CA LEU A 10 27.14 -16.15 -2.80
C LEU A 10 28.54 -16.10 -3.40
N PHE A 11 28.61 -15.77 -4.67
CA PHE A 11 29.79 -15.46 -5.51
C PHE A 11 30.27 -16.53 -6.48
N ALA A 12 29.55 -16.61 -7.60
CA ALA A 12 30.20 -16.71 -8.91
C ALA A 12 29.29 -15.96 -9.91
N VAL A 13 29.46 -14.64 -10.01
CA VAL A 13 28.94 -13.91 -11.16
C VAL A 13 29.83 -14.25 -12.34
N LEU A 14 29.51 -15.35 -13.03
CA LEU A 14 30.01 -15.57 -14.38
C LEU A 14 29.12 -14.79 -15.34
N PRO A 15 29.69 -14.07 -16.32
CA PRO A 15 28.89 -13.45 -17.37
C PRO A 15 28.15 -14.57 -18.11
N VAL A 16 26.83 -14.62 -17.99
CA VAL A 16 26.01 -15.52 -18.79
C VAL A 16 26.13 -15.06 -20.22
N GLN A 17 26.84 -15.80 -21.04
CA GLN A 17 26.68 -15.76 -22.51
C GLN A 17 25.24 -16.24 -22.78
N ILE A 18 24.34 -15.31 -23.06
CA ILE A 18 23.03 -15.62 -23.61
C ILE A 18 23.32 -16.16 -25.02
N GLY A 19 23.39 -17.50 -25.14
CA GLY A 19 23.24 -18.14 -26.43
C GLY A 19 21.93 -17.67 -27.01
N ALA A 20 21.88 -17.38 -28.33
CA ALA A 20 20.68 -16.94 -29.02
C ALA A 20 19.57 -18.01 -28.90
N ALA A 21 18.90 -18.02 -27.72
CA ALA A 21 17.61 -18.69 -27.55
C ALA A 21 16.61 -17.89 -28.38
N GLN A 22 15.79 -18.56 -29.14
CA GLN A 22 14.69 -17.98 -29.90
C GLN A 22 13.87 -17.15 -28.90
N GLU A 23 13.84 -15.82 -29.06
CA GLU A 23 13.15 -14.92 -28.14
C GLU A 23 11.67 -15.32 -28.04
N ASN A 24 11.21 -15.66 -26.83
CA ASN A 24 9.82 -16.00 -26.63
C ASN A 24 9.00 -14.68 -26.65
N PRO A 25 8.11 -14.48 -27.64
CA PRO A 25 7.37 -13.22 -27.77
C PRO A 25 6.44 -12.95 -26.58
N TYR A 26 5.98 -13.98 -25.89
CA TYR A 26 5.15 -13.83 -24.69
C TYR A 26 5.97 -13.33 -23.51
N ASP A 27 7.22 -13.82 -23.36
CA ASP A 27 8.15 -13.33 -22.33
C ASP A 27 8.47 -11.85 -22.55
N ASN A 28 8.70 -11.43 -23.79
CA ASN A 28 8.95 -10.03 -24.12
C ASN A 28 7.74 -9.16 -23.81
N ALA A 29 6.55 -9.59 -24.23
CA ALA A 29 5.33 -8.83 -24.02
C ALA A 29 5.00 -8.61 -22.53
N ILE A 30 5.14 -9.65 -21.70
CA ILE A 30 4.93 -9.50 -20.25
C ILE A 30 6.06 -8.70 -19.59
N GLY A 31 7.30 -8.87 -20.06
CA GLY A 31 8.47 -8.12 -19.60
C GLY A 31 8.34 -6.62 -19.83
N GLU A 32 7.76 -6.20 -20.96
CA GLU A 32 7.44 -4.80 -21.24
C GLU A 32 6.43 -4.22 -20.24
N ALA A 33 5.36 -4.95 -19.90
CA ALA A 33 4.38 -4.50 -18.91
C ALA A 33 5.02 -4.39 -17.51
N ILE A 34 5.84 -5.37 -17.12
CA ILE A 34 6.61 -5.35 -15.86
C ILE A 34 7.56 -4.15 -15.83
N SER A 35 8.28 -3.85 -16.93
CA SER A 35 9.22 -2.72 -16.97
C SER A 35 8.56 -1.36 -16.78
N ARG A 36 7.30 -1.22 -17.16
CA ARG A 36 6.47 -0.04 -16.91
C ARG A 36 5.78 -0.07 -15.55
N SER A 37 5.94 -1.15 -14.78
CA SER A 37 5.19 -1.40 -13.53
C SER A 37 3.67 -1.32 -13.71
N ASP A 38 3.16 -1.64 -14.90
CA ASP A 38 1.71 -1.76 -15.15
C ASP A 38 1.23 -3.16 -14.73
N TRP A 39 0.90 -3.25 -13.45
CA TRP A 39 0.56 -4.53 -12.84
C TRP A 39 -0.80 -5.07 -13.29
N PHE A 40 -1.74 -4.21 -13.63
CA PHE A 40 -3.03 -4.64 -14.19
C PHE A 40 -2.86 -5.22 -15.59
N GLU A 41 -2.05 -4.59 -16.45
CA GLU A 41 -1.70 -5.16 -17.76
C GLU A 41 -0.86 -6.42 -17.62
N THR A 42 0.12 -6.42 -16.71
CA THR A 42 0.93 -7.62 -16.42
C THR A 42 0.05 -8.81 -16.05
N ARG A 43 -0.96 -8.60 -15.18
CA ARG A 43 -1.91 -9.65 -14.79
C ARG A 43 -2.75 -10.12 -15.97
N ALA A 44 -3.30 -9.20 -16.77
CA ALA A 44 -4.11 -9.55 -17.92
C ALA A 44 -3.30 -10.38 -18.95
N ARG A 45 -2.05 -10.00 -19.23
CA ARG A 45 -1.14 -10.76 -20.09
C ARG A 45 -0.78 -12.13 -19.52
N TYR A 46 -0.53 -12.20 -18.21
CA TYR A 46 -0.24 -13.46 -17.53
C TYR A 46 -1.42 -14.43 -17.64
N GLU A 47 -2.64 -13.98 -17.33
CA GLU A 47 -3.86 -14.79 -17.39
C GLU A 47 -4.14 -15.31 -18.81
N GLN A 48 -3.77 -14.55 -19.84
CA GLN A 48 -3.94 -14.95 -21.27
C GLN A 48 -2.88 -15.89 -21.78
N SER A 49 -1.67 -15.87 -21.25
CA SER A 49 -0.51 -16.51 -21.88
C SER A 49 0.43 -17.26 -20.92
N ALA A 50 0.01 -17.53 -19.68
CA ALA A 50 0.87 -18.20 -18.67
C ALA A 50 1.49 -19.51 -19.16
N ASP A 51 0.71 -20.33 -19.89
CA ASP A 51 1.19 -21.62 -20.44
C ASP A 51 2.18 -21.46 -21.60
N SER A 52 2.28 -20.27 -22.18
CA SER A 52 3.19 -19.93 -23.29
C SER A 52 4.47 -19.24 -22.83
N LEU A 53 4.53 -18.83 -21.54
CA LEU A 53 5.73 -18.24 -20.94
C LEU A 53 6.80 -19.30 -20.71
N SER A 54 8.08 -18.89 -20.76
CA SER A 54 9.16 -19.72 -20.22
C SER A 54 8.94 -19.98 -18.72
N ASP A 55 9.46 -21.09 -18.21
CA ASP A 55 9.29 -21.45 -16.81
C ASP A 55 9.82 -20.37 -15.87
N TYR A 56 10.96 -19.74 -16.20
CA TYR A 56 11.50 -18.61 -15.44
C TYR A 56 10.55 -17.43 -15.44
N MET A 57 10.08 -16.98 -16.61
CA MET A 57 9.18 -15.80 -16.71
C MET A 57 7.82 -16.06 -16.07
N ARG A 58 7.32 -17.29 -16.15
CA ARG A 58 6.08 -17.68 -15.47
C ARG A 58 6.21 -17.58 -13.94
N LEU A 59 7.32 -18.07 -13.37
CA LEU A 59 7.59 -17.94 -11.93
C LEU A 59 7.84 -16.49 -11.53
N PHE A 60 8.66 -15.77 -12.32
CA PHE A 60 9.01 -14.38 -12.04
C PHE A 60 7.78 -13.45 -12.05
N SER A 61 7.03 -13.44 -13.16
CA SER A 61 5.82 -12.64 -13.27
C SER A 61 4.75 -13.07 -12.27
N GLY A 62 4.59 -14.39 -12.04
CA GLY A 62 3.68 -14.91 -11.03
C GLY A 62 4.02 -14.46 -9.61
N ALA A 63 5.32 -14.42 -9.24
CA ALA A 63 5.76 -13.92 -7.93
C ALA A 63 5.46 -12.42 -7.75
N LEU A 64 5.71 -11.62 -8.80
CA LEU A 64 5.40 -10.19 -8.80
C LEU A 64 3.89 -9.93 -8.68
N LEU A 65 3.07 -10.69 -9.39
CA LEU A 65 1.61 -10.59 -9.32
C LEU A 65 1.09 -11.01 -7.96
N ASP A 66 1.57 -12.12 -7.41
CA ASP A 66 1.18 -12.57 -6.07
C ASP A 66 1.51 -11.53 -4.99
N HIS A 67 2.68 -10.86 -5.10
CA HIS A 67 3.06 -9.78 -4.19
C HIS A 67 2.12 -8.58 -4.28
N ASN A 68 1.78 -8.15 -5.51
CA ASN A 68 0.98 -6.94 -5.74
C ASN A 68 -0.53 -7.19 -5.59
N PHE A 69 -1.00 -8.43 -5.75
CA PHE A 69 -2.41 -8.80 -5.63
C PHE A 69 -2.71 -9.64 -4.37
N ASN A 70 -1.96 -9.38 -3.30
CA ASN A 70 -2.21 -9.83 -1.94
C ASN A 70 -2.25 -11.37 -1.76
N ASN A 71 -1.42 -12.10 -2.49
CA ASN A 71 -1.16 -13.53 -2.27
C ASN A 71 0.25 -13.77 -1.71
N PRO A 72 0.53 -13.36 -0.45
CA PRO A 72 1.88 -13.41 0.10
C PRO A 72 2.47 -14.82 0.18
N ALA A 73 1.65 -15.85 0.36
CA ALA A 73 2.11 -17.24 0.40
C ALA A 73 2.61 -17.69 -0.98
N GLY A 74 1.84 -17.42 -2.04
CA GLY A 74 2.23 -17.72 -3.41
C GLY A 74 3.49 -16.99 -3.85
N ALA A 75 3.64 -15.72 -3.47
CA ALA A 75 4.85 -14.95 -3.74
C ALA A 75 6.10 -15.58 -3.09
N VAL A 76 6.01 -15.96 -1.79
CA VAL A 76 7.12 -16.61 -1.07
C VAL A 76 7.50 -17.93 -1.72
N GLU A 77 6.50 -18.77 -2.06
CA GLU A 77 6.73 -20.07 -2.71
C GLU A 77 7.44 -19.91 -4.06
N LYS A 78 6.98 -19.01 -4.92
CA LYS A 78 7.57 -18.79 -6.24
C LYS A 78 8.98 -18.21 -6.16
N ILE A 79 9.23 -17.25 -5.26
CA ILE A 79 10.58 -16.70 -5.07
C ILE A 79 11.53 -17.76 -4.54
N GLN A 80 11.06 -18.62 -3.62
CA GLN A 80 11.87 -19.74 -3.14
C GLN A 80 12.21 -20.72 -4.26
N HIS A 81 11.24 -21.08 -5.11
CA HIS A 81 11.45 -21.96 -6.26
C HIS A 81 12.45 -21.33 -7.25
N MET A 82 12.32 -20.03 -7.55
CA MET A 82 13.28 -19.32 -8.39
C MET A 82 14.69 -19.36 -7.82
N TYR A 83 14.83 -19.22 -6.52
CA TYR A 83 16.13 -19.31 -5.85
C TYR A 83 16.73 -20.72 -5.93
N ASP A 84 15.94 -21.75 -5.75
CA ASP A 84 16.40 -23.15 -5.77
C ASP A 84 16.80 -23.61 -7.17
N GLU A 85 16.06 -23.23 -8.23
CA GLU A 85 16.23 -23.75 -9.58
C GLU A 85 16.84 -22.75 -10.58
N TYR A 86 16.66 -21.43 -10.33
CA TYR A 86 17.00 -20.39 -11.30
C TYR A 86 17.85 -19.25 -10.72
N ASN A 87 18.58 -19.48 -9.62
CA ASN A 87 19.26 -18.38 -8.91
C ASN A 87 20.29 -17.64 -9.81
N ALA A 88 20.96 -18.34 -10.73
CA ALA A 88 21.89 -17.71 -11.66
C ALA A 88 21.20 -16.77 -12.67
N GLN A 89 19.90 -16.99 -12.94
CA GLN A 89 19.11 -16.18 -13.87
C GLN A 89 18.46 -14.98 -13.18
N MET A 90 18.38 -14.95 -11.84
CA MET A 90 17.79 -13.84 -11.10
C MET A 90 18.55 -12.53 -11.32
N GLY A 91 19.88 -12.59 -11.50
CA GLY A 91 20.70 -11.43 -11.86
C GLY A 91 20.43 -10.20 -11.01
N GLY A 92 20.19 -9.07 -11.66
CA GLY A 92 19.87 -7.79 -10.98
C GLY A 92 18.56 -7.80 -10.19
N ASN A 93 17.65 -8.75 -10.43
CA ASN A 93 16.37 -8.85 -9.71
C ASN A 93 16.51 -9.54 -8.35
N PHE A 94 17.68 -10.10 -8.02
CA PHE A 94 17.92 -10.87 -6.80
C PHE A 94 17.50 -10.10 -5.54
N PHE A 95 18.03 -8.90 -5.35
CA PHE A 95 17.72 -8.09 -4.16
C PHE A 95 16.23 -7.68 -4.09
N SER A 96 15.64 -7.30 -5.21
CA SER A 96 14.22 -6.94 -5.26
C SER A 96 13.31 -8.10 -4.92
N LEU A 97 13.60 -9.31 -5.42
CA LEU A 97 12.83 -10.51 -5.12
C LEU A 97 12.95 -10.91 -3.64
N PHE A 98 14.14 -10.84 -3.06
CA PHE A 98 14.31 -11.14 -1.64
C PHE A 98 13.75 -10.05 -0.72
N TRP A 99 13.76 -8.78 -1.15
CA TRP A 99 13.02 -7.74 -0.46
C TRP A 99 11.52 -8.05 -0.44
N MET A 100 10.94 -8.42 -1.59
CA MET A 100 9.53 -8.85 -1.68
C MET A 100 9.27 -10.11 -0.83
N MET A 101 10.19 -11.08 -0.82
CA MET A 101 10.07 -12.27 0.03
C MET A 101 10.00 -11.89 1.51
N SER A 102 10.87 -10.97 1.97
CA SER A 102 10.85 -10.50 3.36
C SER A 102 9.54 -9.78 3.71
N ASP A 103 9.02 -8.93 2.82
CA ASP A 103 7.76 -8.22 3.00
C ASP A 103 6.56 -9.21 3.06
N ASN A 104 6.51 -10.19 2.15
CA ASN A 104 5.45 -11.20 2.14
C ASN A 104 5.51 -12.14 3.36
N LEU A 105 6.70 -12.51 3.83
CA LEU A 105 6.85 -13.23 5.10
C LEU A 105 6.33 -12.40 6.28
N ALA A 106 6.57 -11.09 6.28
CA ALA A 106 6.03 -10.20 7.31
C ALA A 106 4.50 -10.10 7.25
N LYS A 107 3.89 -10.04 6.05
CA LYS A 107 2.43 -10.11 5.86
C LYS A 107 1.85 -11.42 6.43
N LEU A 108 2.56 -12.53 6.29
CA LEU A 108 2.21 -13.82 6.90
C LEU A 108 2.45 -13.90 8.42
N GLY A 109 3.04 -12.86 9.02
CA GLY A 109 3.39 -12.80 10.43
C GLY A 109 4.69 -13.51 10.80
N HIS A 110 5.49 -13.92 9.82
CA HIS A 110 6.80 -14.56 10.01
C HIS A 110 7.90 -13.52 10.18
N PHE A 111 7.73 -12.58 11.13
CA PHE A 111 8.60 -11.41 11.29
C PHE A 111 10.08 -11.78 11.53
N LYS A 112 10.34 -12.85 12.30
CA LYS A 112 11.72 -13.31 12.52
C LYS A 112 12.38 -13.75 11.22
N ALA A 113 11.70 -14.52 10.38
CA ALA A 113 12.24 -14.97 9.10
C ALA A 113 12.45 -13.79 8.14
N ALA A 114 11.52 -12.84 8.12
CA ALA A 114 11.64 -11.60 7.36
C ALA A 114 12.85 -10.76 7.80
N HIS A 115 13.06 -10.60 9.11
CA HIS A 115 14.24 -9.93 9.68
C HIS A 115 15.54 -10.64 9.30
N ASP A 116 15.60 -11.98 9.43
CA ASP A 116 16.79 -12.78 9.15
C ASP A 116 17.21 -12.65 7.66
N ILE A 117 16.26 -12.58 6.73
CA ILE A 117 16.54 -12.30 5.30
C ILE A 117 17.18 -10.92 5.16
N CYS A 118 16.56 -9.87 5.70
CA CYS A 118 17.06 -8.50 5.57
C CYS A 118 18.48 -8.37 6.13
N THR A 119 18.73 -8.88 7.33
CA THR A 119 20.03 -8.78 7.99
C THR A 119 21.11 -9.62 7.29
N SER A 120 20.76 -10.81 6.79
CA SER A 120 21.70 -11.66 6.05
C SER A 120 22.13 -10.99 4.74
N LEU A 121 21.21 -10.40 4.01
CA LEU A 121 21.52 -9.71 2.75
C LEU A 121 22.33 -8.42 2.99
N LEU A 122 22.00 -7.66 4.03
CA LEU A 122 22.81 -6.49 4.42
C LEU A 122 24.24 -6.88 4.83
N ALA A 123 24.42 -8.02 5.51
CA ALA A 123 25.74 -8.47 5.93
C ALA A 123 26.61 -8.95 4.76
N GLN A 124 26.01 -9.53 3.72
CA GLN A 124 26.73 -10.19 2.63
C GLN A 124 26.74 -9.42 1.32
N GLY A 125 25.70 -8.59 1.07
CA GLY A 125 25.46 -7.94 -0.21
C GLY A 125 25.42 -6.42 -0.17
N ARG A 126 25.69 -5.78 0.97
CA ARG A 126 25.56 -4.33 1.14
C ARG A 126 26.27 -3.51 0.05
N ASP A 127 27.47 -3.93 -0.34
CA ASP A 127 28.31 -3.21 -1.31
C ASP A 127 27.77 -3.32 -2.76
N TYR A 128 26.85 -4.26 -3.00
CA TYR A 128 26.19 -4.47 -4.30
C TYR A 128 24.80 -3.82 -4.37
N MET A 129 24.31 -3.23 -3.28
CA MET A 129 23.03 -2.54 -3.21
C MET A 129 23.21 -1.06 -3.52
N ASP A 130 22.30 -0.50 -4.34
CA ASP A 130 22.14 0.95 -4.39
C ASP A 130 21.64 1.50 -3.03
N GLU A 131 21.69 2.82 -2.87
CA GLU A 131 21.33 3.47 -1.59
C GLU A 131 19.85 3.23 -1.23
N GLY A 132 18.96 3.27 -2.21
CA GLY A 132 17.52 3.04 -2.00
C GLY A 132 17.24 1.62 -1.51
N THR A 133 17.77 0.62 -2.20
CA THR A 133 17.68 -0.79 -1.83
C THR A 133 18.23 -1.04 -0.43
N ARG A 134 19.42 -0.53 -0.14
CA ARG A 134 20.04 -0.65 1.19
C ARG A 134 19.16 -0.06 2.28
N THR A 135 18.67 1.17 2.07
CA THR A 135 17.79 1.85 3.03
C THR A 135 16.50 1.08 3.28
N ALA A 136 15.92 0.48 2.24
CA ALA A 136 14.72 -0.35 2.36
C ALA A 136 14.96 -1.60 3.22
N PHE A 137 16.08 -2.31 3.01
CA PHE A 137 16.45 -3.46 3.85
C PHE A 137 16.76 -3.05 5.29
N GLU A 138 17.48 -1.95 5.52
CA GLU A 138 17.77 -1.45 6.86
C GLU A 138 16.50 -1.09 7.63
N THR A 139 15.55 -0.41 6.97
CA THR A 139 14.27 -0.05 7.56
C THR A 139 13.44 -1.28 7.91
N ASN A 140 13.32 -2.23 6.97
CA ASN A 140 12.60 -3.47 7.19
C ASN A 140 13.25 -4.34 8.27
N ALA A 141 14.59 -4.40 8.35
CA ALA A 141 15.28 -5.15 9.39
C ALA A 141 14.91 -4.64 10.79
N VAL A 142 14.92 -3.32 11.00
CA VAL A 142 14.51 -2.71 12.28
C VAL A 142 13.03 -2.97 12.55
N LEU A 143 12.15 -2.72 11.58
CA LEU A 143 10.71 -2.91 11.74
C LEU A 143 10.35 -4.36 12.08
N PHE A 144 10.94 -5.33 11.37
CA PHE A 144 10.65 -6.75 11.59
C PHE A 144 11.27 -7.27 12.89
N ALA A 145 12.43 -6.76 13.31
CA ALA A 145 12.99 -7.05 14.62
C ALA A 145 12.03 -6.62 15.74
N LEU A 146 11.50 -5.40 15.67
CA LEU A 146 10.55 -4.88 16.64
C LEU A 146 9.26 -5.70 16.65
N LYS A 147 8.66 -5.94 15.47
CA LYS A 147 7.43 -6.74 15.36
C LYS A 147 7.62 -8.19 15.80
N SER A 148 8.82 -8.75 15.70
CA SER A 148 9.12 -10.12 16.18
C SER A 148 9.14 -10.25 17.70
N GLN A 149 9.39 -9.15 18.40
CA GLN A 149 9.45 -9.10 19.88
C GLN A 149 8.09 -8.75 20.50
N TRP A 150 7.21 -8.14 19.74
CA TRP A 150 5.88 -7.73 20.21
C TRP A 150 4.82 -8.79 19.92
N PRO A 151 3.77 -8.85 20.75
CA PRO A 151 2.62 -9.67 20.40
C PRO A 151 2.04 -9.26 19.04
N ARG A 152 1.54 -10.24 18.30
CA ARG A 152 0.97 -9.98 16.97
C ARG A 152 -0.27 -9.10 17.10
N MET A 153 -0.36 -8.08 16.24
CA MET A 153 -1.57 -7.29 16.08
C MET A 153 -2.73 -8.17 15.60
N GLY A 154 -3.91 -7.91 16.13
CA GLY A 154 -5.12 -8.63 15.75
C GLY A 154 -6.38 -7.95 16.26
N ILE A 155 -7.48 -8.67 16.21
CA ILE A 155 -8.76 -8.29 16.77
C ILE A 155 -9.20 -9.36 17.77
N SER A 156 -9.89 -8.94 18.83
CA SER A 156 -10.27 -9.85 19.95
C SER A 156 -11.18 -11.01 19.53
N ASP A 157 -12.04 -10.80 18.54
CA ASP A 157 -12.89 -11.83 17.94
C ASP A 157 -12.76 -11.73 16.42
N ALA A 158 -11.93 -12.58 15.83
CA ALA A 158 -11.62 -12.57 14.39
C ALA A 158 -12.76 -13.12 13.52
N ASP A 159 -13.72 -13.83 14.09
CA ASP A 159 -14.88 -14.39 13.37
C ASP A 159 -16.09 -13.45 13.37
N ALA A 160 -16.06 -12.38 14.17
CA ALA A 160 -17.14 -11.40 14.25
C ALA A 160 -17.09 -10.39 13.12
N ASN A 161 -18.27 -9.90 12.72
CA ASN A 161 -18.43 -8.70 11.91
C ASN A 161 -18.66 -7.50 12.81
N TYR A 162 -18.21 -6.33 12.36
CA TYR A 162 -18.33 -5.10 13.14
C TYR A 162 -18.91 -3.99 12.31
N ASP A 163 -19.76 -3.17 12.96
CA ASP A 163 -20.32 -1.95 12.40
C ASP A 163 -19.86 -0.77 13.26
N ILE A 164 -18.97 0.05 12.70
CA ILE A 164 -18.31 1.14 13.43
C ILE A 164 -18.86 2.47 12.93
N PRO A 165 -19.52 3.28 13.78
CA PRO A 165 -20.01 4.60 13.36
C PRO A 165 -18.84 5.55 13.09
N PHE A 166 -18.98 6.37 12.01
CA PHE A 166 -18.02 7.42 11.66
C PHE A 166 -18.72 8.76 11.35
N GLY A 167 -17.95 9.84 11.43
CA GLY A 167 -18.30 11.15 10.87
C GLY A 167 -17.46 11.46 9.63
N VAL A 168 -17.94 12.37 8.79
CA VAL A 168 -17.13 12.99 7.74
C VAL A 168 -17.06 14.48 8.04
N GLU A 169 -15.86 14.95 8.33
CA GLU A 169 -15.57 16.35 8.67
C GLU A 169 -14.32 16.77 7.89
N ASP A 170 -14.37 17.92 7.24
CA ASP A 170 -13.26 18.44 6.44
C ASP A 170 -12.72 17.43 5.41
N GLU A 171 -13.63 16.65 4.79
CA GLU A 171 -13.30 15.58 3.83
C GLU A 171 -12.45 14.45 4.45
N GLN A 172 -12.49 14.29 5.75
CA GLN A 172 -11.86 13.21 6.52
C GLN A 172 -12.91 12.30 7.16
N ILE A 173 -12.64 10.99 7.17
CA ILE A 173 -13.45 10.00 7.87
C ILE A 173 -12.94 9.91 9.31
N LYS A 174 -13.76 10.34 10.27
CA LYS A 174 -13.38 10.43 11.68
C LYS A 174 -14.15 9.45 12.55
N PHE A 175 -13.45 8.91 13.55
CA PHE A 175 -13.98 7.97 14.54
C PHE A 175 -13.73 8.48 15.95
N THR A 176 -14.52 7.97 16.90
CA THR A 176 -14.17 7.99 18.30
C THR A 176 -13.60 6.64 18.70
N ALA A 177 -12.30 6.59 18.91
CA ALA A 177 -11.62 5.43 19.49
C ALA A 177 -11.64 5.50 21.03
N VAL A 178 -11.48 4.36 21.70
CA VAL A 178 -11.44 4.27 23.16
C VAL A 178 -10.31 3.34 23.61
N ARG A 179 -9.50 3.79 24.57
CA ARG A 179 -8.58 2.94 25.35
C ARG A 179 -8.91 3.09 26.83
N GLY A 180 -9.30 1.98 27.47
CA GLY A 180 -9.85 2.04 28.83
C GLY A 180 -11.05 2.96 28.92
N MET A 181 -10.94 4.05 29.69
CA MET A 181 -11.96 5.09 29.81
C MET A 181 -11.68 6.34 28.94
N GLN A 182 -10.53 6.40 28.30
CA GLN A 182 -10.13 7.55 27.50
C GLN A 182 -10.70 7.49 26.09
N ARG A 183 -11.36 8.57 25.67
CA ARG A 183 -11.84 8.77 24.30
C ARG A 183 -10.76 9.49 23.49
N ILE A 184 -10.52 9.03 22.29
CA ILE A 184 -9.46 9.50 21.39
C ILE A 184 -10.09 9.76 20.04
N GLY A 185 -9.89 10.95 19.48
CA GLY A 185 -10.21 11.22 18.08
C GLY A 185 -9.28 10.41 17.18
N ALA A 186 -9.85 9.75 16.18
CA ALA A 186 -9.11 9.00 15.19
C ALA A 186 -9.62 9.33 13.78
N MET A 187 -8.74 9.37 12.78
CA MET A 187 -9.11 9.50 11.37
C MET A 187 -8.63 8.28 10.58
N LEU A 188 -9.32 7.98 9.47
CA LEU A 188 -8.91 6.95 8.54
C LEU A 188 -7.96 7.52 7.49
N ASP A 189 -6.88 6.81 7.24
CA ASP A 189 -5.89 7.10 6.20
C ASP A 189 -5.54 5.81 5.46
N SER A 190 -6.26 5.50 4.40
CA SER A 190 -6.00 4.33 3.56
C SER A 190 -4.72 4.47 2.72
N GLY A 191 -4.19 5.70 2.56
CA GLY A 191 -2.88 5.97 1.98
C GLY A 191 -1.71 5.73 2.94
N GLY A 192 -1.98 5.57 4.25
CA GLY A 192 -0.99 5.25 5.27
C GLY A 192 -0.81 3.73 5.45
N GLN A 193 0.44 3.25 5.43
CA GLN A 193 0.72 1.83 5.66
C GLN A 193 0.49 1.37 7.10
N MET A 194 0.78 2.25 8.05
CA MET A 194 0.79 1.95 9.48
C MET A 194 -0.02 2.99 10.24
N THR A 195 -0.65 2.54 11.28
CA THR A 195 -1.31 3.42 12.26
C THR A 195 -0.29 4.35 12.92
N ILE A 196 -0.66 5.63 13.06
CA ILE A 196 0.15 6.68 13.64
C ILE A 196 -0.53 7.17 14.92
N ILE A 197 0.26 7.41 15.97
CA ILE A 197 -0.21 8.00 17.21
C ILE A 197 0.52 9.32 17.49
N ASP A 198 -0.20 10.30 18.00
CA ASP A 198 0.39 11.55 18.45
C ASP A 198 1.36 11.32 19.62
N LYS A 199 2.53 11.98 19.55
CA LYS A 199 3.61 11.85 20.53
C LYS A 199 3.16 12.19 21.95
N GLN A 200 2.36 13.25 22.14
CA GLN A 200 1.89 13.66 23.47
C GLN A 200 0.87 12.64 23.97
N LEU A 201 -0.01 12.15 23.12
CA LEU A 201 -0.97 11.11 23.44
C LEU A 201 -0.28 9.81 23.84
N ALA A 202 0.74 9.35 23.07
CA ALA A 202 1.50 8.16 23.42
C ALA A 202 2.15 8.27 24.82
N SER A 203 2.68 9.45 25.15
CA SER A 203 3.23 9.74 26.48
C SER A 203 2.17 9.76 27.58
N GLN A 204 1.00 10.40 27.34
CA GLN A 204 -0.12 10.43 28.29
C GLN A 204 -0.69 9.05 28.57
N LEU A 205 -0.67 8.17 27.57
CA LEU A 205 -1.11 6.78 27.67
C LEU A 205 -0.04 5.84 28.25
N GLU A 206 1.15 6.36 28.54
CA GLU A 206 2.30 5.58 29.05
C GLU A 206 2.59 4.32 28.20
N LEU A 207 2.53 4.48 26.85
CA LEU A 207 2.70 3.33 25.95
C LEU A 207 4.15 2.83 25.98
N PRO A 208 4.35 1.49 25.90
CA PRO A 208 5.67 0.93 25.65
C PRO A 208 6.23 1.44 24.32
N MET A 209 7.42 2.02 24.36
CA MET A 209 8.12 2.58 23.21
C MET A 209 9.24 1.66 22.76
N SER A 210 9.48 1.60 21.43
CA SER A 210 10.68 0.91 20.91
C SER A 210 11.96 1.67 21.29
N ALA A 211 13.04 0.93 21.56
CA ALA A 211 14.37 1.50 21.72
C ALA A 211 14.94 2.01 20.39
N ASP A 212 14.64 1.30 19.31
CA ASP A 212 15.04 1.65 17.96
C ASP A 212 13.97 2.49 17.24
N SER A 213 14.40 3.19 16.19
CA SER A 213 13.53 4.02 15.35
C SER A 213 13.55 3.52 13.92
N ILE A 214 12.39 3.49 13.27
CA ILE A 214 12.28 3.24 11.85
C ILE A 214 12.43 4.56 11.07
N ARG A 215 12.82 4.45 9.80
CA ARG A 215 12.72 5.57 8.86
C ARG A 215 11.28 5.60 8.33
N PHE A 216 10.58 6.68 8.62
CA PHE A 216 9.24 6.94 8.12
C PHE A 216 9.30 8.22 7.29
N ASN A 217 9.19 8.08 5.97
CA ASN A 217 9.59 9.11 5.02
C ASN A 217 11.03 9.58 5.33
N GLU A 218 11.26 10.89 5.44
CA GLU A 218 12.59 11.44 5.75
C GLU A 218 12.89 11.55 7.27
N THR A 219 11.95 11.10 8.12
CA THR A 219 12.06 11.27 9.58
C THR A 219 12.30 9.92 10.27
N ARG A 220 13.16 9.91 11.31
CA ARG A 220 13.30 8.74 12.18
C ARG A 220 12.29 8.82 13.31
N CYS A 221 11.45 7.78 13.42
CA CYS A 221 10.35 7.74 14.37
C CYS A 221 10.41 6.46 15.21
N PRO A 222 10.24 6.55 16.54
CA PRO A 222 10.04 5.35 17.35
C PRO A 222 8.64 4.76 17.07
N LEU A 223 8.49 3.48 17.42
CA LEU A 223 7.18 2.84 17.47
C LEU A 223 6.68 2.78 18.91
N ALA A 224 5.38 2.86 19.09
CA ALA A 224 4.69 2.55 20.34
C ALA A 224 3.80 1.33 20.16
N LEU A 225 3.63 0.54 21.20
CA LEU A 225 2.67 -0.56 21.22
C LEU A 225 1.41 -0.14 21.95
N LEU A 226 0.32 0.03 21.20
CA LEU A 226 -1.00 0.27 21.76
C LEU A 226 -1.64 -1.09 22.08
N ASP A 227 -1.77 -1.40 23.37
CA ASP A 227 -2.23 -2.70 23.87
C ASP A 227 -3.65 -3.04 23.40
N THR A 228 -4.55 -2.06 23.49
CA THR A 228 -5.95 -2.18 23.09
C THR A 228 -6.46 -0.88 22.49
N LEU A 229 -7.24 -1.00 21.40
CA LEU A 229 -7.93 0.09 20.75
C LEU A 229 -9.35 -0.36 20.41
N ARG A 230 -10.36 0.28 20.98
CA ARG A 230 -11.75 -0.01 20.69
C ARG A 230 -12.34 1.03 19.73
N LEU A 231 -12.90 0.55 18.61
CA LEU A 231 -13.71 1.32 17.68
C LEU A 231 -15.11 0.72 17.63
N GLY A 232 -16.11 1.43 18.14
CA GLY A 232 -17.45 0.84 18.32
C GLY A 232 -17.39 -0.41 19.21
N THR A 233 -17.77 -1.56 18.65
CA THR A 233 -17.68 -2.87 19.31
C THR A 233 -16.39 -3.64 18.97
N ALA A 234 -15.66 -3.24 17.93
CA ALA A 234 -14.39 -3.86 17.54
C ALA A 234 -13.27 -3.52 18.53
N VAL A 235 -12.54 -4.52 19.02
CA VAL A 235 -11.40 -4.36 19.91
C VAL A 235 -10.15 -4.87 19.24
N PHE A 236 -9.33 -3.96 18.74
CA PHE A 236 -8.01 -4.23 18.20
C PHE A 236 -7.02 -4.39 19.35
N VAL A 237 -6.11 -5.34 19.21
CA VAL A 237 -5.10 -5.66 20.22
C VAL A 237 -3.70 -5.56 19.62
N HIS A 238 -2.76 -5.08 20.45
CA HIS A 238 -1.34 -5.00 20.12
C HIS A 238 -1.04 -4.24 18.82
N VAL A 239 -1.62 -3.05 18.67
CA VAL A 239 -1.47 -2.20 17.48
C VAL A 239 -0.11 -1.46 17.54
N PRO A 240 0.83 -1.77 16.63
CA PRO A 240 2.09 -1.02 16.52
C PRO A 240 1.81 0.34 15.88
N CYS A 241 2.13 1.43 16.55
CA CYS A 241 1.89 2.78 16.07
C CYS A 241 3.21 3.49 15.81
N VAL A 242 3.34 4.17 14.67
CA VAL A 242 4.40 5.15 14.43
C VAL A 242 4.12 6.38 15.30
N VAL A 243 5.11 6.86 16.04
CA VAL A 243 4.92 8.02 16.93
C VAL A 243 5.38 9.29 16.22
N LEU A 244 4.45 10.21 15.98
CA LEU A 244 4.68 11.49 15.32
C LEU A 244 4.04 12.64 16.12
N PRO A 245 4.58 13.87 16.00
CA PRO A 245 4.02 15.04 16.68
C PRO A 245 2.81 15.62 15.90
N LEU A 246 1.69 14.87 15.82
CA LEU A 246 0.53 15.23 14.98
C LEU A 246 -0.04 16.62 15.34
N GLY A 247 -0.11 16.94 16.63
CA GLY A 247 -0.59 18.25 17.10
C GLY A 247 0.23 19.42 16.58
N ASP A 248 1.55 19.23 16.39
CA ASP A 248 2.45 20.28 15.89
C ASP A 248 2.36 20.46 14.38
N THR A 249 1.96 19.41 13.63
CA THR A 249 1.88 19.45 12.16
C THR A 249 0.60 20.10 11.64
N GLY A 250 -0.46 20.09 12.45
CA GLY A 250 -1.77 20.58 12.08
C GLY A 250 -2.42 19.82 10.90
N VAL A 251 -1.98 18.57 10.66
CA VAL A 251 -2.55 17.71 9.62
C VAL A 251 -3.92 17.19 10.02
N THR A 252 -4.12 16.99 11.31
CA THR A 252 -5.38 16.56 11.90
C THR A 252 -5.49 17.06 13.35
N ASP A 253 -6.70 17.14 13.87
CA ASP A 253 -7.03 17.35 15.28
C ASP A 253 -7.17 16.03 16.05
N CYS A 254 -7.03 14.89 15.36
CA CYS A 254 -7.11 13.57 15.94
C CYS A 254 -5.77 13.14 16.57
N GLY A 255 -5.85 12.37 17.65
CA GLY A 255 -4.67 11.76 18.28
C GLY A 255 -4.18 10.47 17.61
N LEU A 256 -5.00 9.91 16.71
CA LEU A 256 -4.70 8.69 15.93
C LEU A 256 -5.00 8.90 14.46
N ILE A 257 -4.14 8.33 13.61
CA ILE A 257 -4.40 8.11 12.19
C ILE A 257 -4.37 6.59 11.97
N LEU A 258 -5.51 6.03 11.58
CA LEU A 258 -5.68 4.60 11.36
C LEU A 258 -5.23 4.26 9.95
N GLY A 259 -4.16 3.50 9.81
CA GLY A 259 -3.60 3.10 8.54
C GLY A 259 -4.23 1.83 7.96
N ASN A 260 -3.70 1.42 6.83
CA ASN A 260 -4.11 0.21 6.12
C ASN A 260 -3.86 -1.08 6.93
N ASP A 261 -2.93 -1.05 7.87
CA ASP A 261 -2.67 -2.18 8.77
C ASP A 261 -3.90 -2.59 9.59
N ILE A 262 -4.75 -1.63 9.96
CA ILE A 262 -6.04 -1.91 10.62
C ILE A 262 -7.05 -2.50 9.64
N LEU A 263 -7.16 -1.94 8.43
CA LEU A 263 -8.14 -2.36 7.44
C LEU A 263 -7.86 -3.78 6.94
N GLN A 264 -6.60 -4.11 6.70
CA GLN A 264 -6.16 -5.42 6.20
C GLN A 264 -6.29 -6.58 7.20
N LEU A 265 -6.73 -6.32 8.44
CA LEU A 265 -7.13 -7.38 9.37
C LEU A 265 -8.43 -8.07 8.94
N PHE A 266 -9.18 -7.46 8.02
CA PHE A 266 -10.44 -7.97 7.50
C PHE A 266 -10.33 -8.26 6.01
N PRO A 267 -10.85 -9.38 5.55
CA PRO A 267 -10.86 -9.70 4.12
C PRO A 267 -11.73 -8.74 3.30
N GLU A 268 -12.74 -8.10 3.93
CA GLU A 268 -13.60 -7.14 3.27
C GLU A 268 -14.00 -6.01 4.22
N ILE A 269 -14.02 -4.80 3.70
CA ILE A 269 -14.53 -3.62 4.38
C ILE A 269 -15.52 -2.87 3.49
N GLU A 270 -16.51 -2.23 4.11
CA GLU A 270 -17.47 -1.39 3.41
C GLU A 270 -17.63 -0.06 4.15
N LEU A 271 -17.49 1.04 3.44
CA LEU A 271 -17.85 2.38 3.92
C LEU A 271 -19.25 2.73 3.43
N ASP A 272 -20.22 2.72 4.33
CA ASP A 272 -21.59 3.17 4.06
C ASP A 272 -21.73 4.63 4.50
N TYR A 273 -21.76 5.54 3.53
CA TYR A 273 -21.86 6.97 3.78
C TYR A 273 -23.28 7.41 4.15
N GLU A 274 -24.32 6.66 3.75
CA GLU A 274 -25.72 6.95 4.11
C GLU A 274 -25.96 6.60 5.57
N LEU A 275 -25.54 5.41 6.00
CA LEU A 275 -25.65 4.95 7.40
C LEU A 275 -24.54 5.50 8.29
N ARG A 276 -23.50 6.12 7.73
CA ARG A 276 -22.29 6.57 8.44
C ARG A 276 -21.63 5.45 9.24
N LYS A 277 -21.42 4.30 8.59
CA LYS A 277 -20.84 3.11 9.19
C LYS A 277 -19.72 2.53 8.35
N LEU A 278 -18.63 2.19 9.02
CA LEU A 278 -17.61 1.30 8.49
C LEU A 278 -17.99 -0.13 8.92
N HIS A 279 -18.28 -0.97 7.94
CA HIS A 279 -18.53 -2.38 8.13
C HIS A 279 -17.22 -3.16 7.92
N LEU A 280 -16.82 -3.92 8.93
CA LEU A 280 -15.67 -4.83 8.88
C LEU A 280 -16.21 -6.26 8.83
N ARG A 281 -15.87 -7.01 7.79
CA ARG A 281 -16.38 -8.35 7.54
C ARG A 281 -15.27 -9.38 7.74
N SER A 282 -15.51 -10.36 8.60
CA SER A 282 -14.58 -11.46 8.89
C SER A 282 -14.52 -12.50 7.77
N ARG A 283 -15.52 -12.51 6.88
CA ARG A 283 -15.62 -13.40 5.73
C ARG A 283 -16.15 -12.64 4.53
N THR A 284 -15.70 -13.04 3.35
CA THR A 284 -16.24 -12.52 2.08
C THR A 284 -17.30 -13.46 1.54
N VAL A 285 -18.22 -12.90 0.76
CA VAL A 285 -19.06 -13.69 -0.14
C VAL A 285 -18.37 -13.61 -1.50
N SER A 286 -18.01 -14.75 -2.08
CA SER A 286 -17.38 -14.77 -3.39
C SER A 286 -18.25 -14.03 -4.42
N SER A 287 -17.63 -13.15 -5.17
CA SER A 287 -18.27 -12.34 -6.21
C SER A 287 -17.53 -12.56 -7.53
N PRO A 288 -17.82 -13.67 -8.24
CA PRO A 288 -17.07 -14.03 -9.45
C PRO A 288 -17.16 -13.00 -10.57
N ASP A 289 -18.21 -12.16 -10.57
CA ASP A 289 -18.42 -11.08 -11.54
C ASP A 289 -17.85 -9.73 -11.08
N ALA A 290 -17.25 -9.65 -9.88
CA ALA A 290 -16.67 -8.42 -9.39
C ALA A 290 -15.47 -7.99 -10.27
N PRO A 291 -15.30 -6.68 -10.50
CA PRO A 291 -14.15 -6.20 -11.25
C PRO A 291 -12.88 -6.46 -10.44
N ARG A 292 -11.89 -7.13 -11.04
CA ARG A 292 -10.58 -7.36 -10.41
C ARG A 292 -9.70 -6.12 -10.57
N ASN A 293 -10.16 -4.99 -10.03
CA ASN A 293 -9.62 -3.65 -10.24
C ASN A 293 -8.81 -3.10 -9.07
N LEU A 294 -8.53 -3.92 -8.05
CA LEU A 294 -7.73 -3.56 -6.89
C LEU A 294 -6.35 -4.20 -6.96
N MET A 295 -5.32 -3.46 -6.60
CA MET A 295 -3.98 -3.90 -6.31
C MET A 295 -3.58 -3.38 -4.92
N LEU A 296 -2.81 -4.15 -4.17
CA LEU A 296 -2.39 -3.81 -2.81
C LEU A 296 -0.86 -3.91 -2.67
N ASN A 297 -0.18 -2.83 -2.95
CA ASN A 297 1.24 -2.72 -2.65
C ASN A 297 1.43 -1.60 -1.62
N LYS A 298 1.51 -1.99 -0.34
CA LYS A 298 1.53 -1.10 0.83
C LYS A 298 0.25 -0.28 1.01
N VAL A 299 -0.27 0.32 -0.07
CA VAL A 299 -1.53 1.06 -0.12
C VAL A 299 -2.39 0.53 -1.27
N PRO A 300 -3.72 0.78 -1.25
CA PRO A 300 -4.61 0.33 -2.32
C PRO A 300 -4.45 1.19 -3.59
N TYR A 301 -4.27 0.53 -4.74
CA TYR A 301 -4.34 1.11 -6.06
C TYR A 301 -5.56 0.55 -6.78
N ILE A 302 -6.31 1.41 -7.43
CA ILE A 302 -7.58 1.06 -8.06
C ILE A 302 -7.53 1.40 -9.55
N ARG A 303 -7.93 0.46 -10.40
CA ARG A 303 -8.15 0.72 -11.82
C ARG A 303 -9.53 1.33 -12.01
N VAL A 304 -9.58 2.53 -12.58
CA VAL A 304 -10.79 3.34 -12.80
C VAL A 304 -10.78 3.91 -14.22
N GLU A 305 -11.84 4.63 -14.58
CA GLU A 305 -11.81 5.51 -15.75
C GLU A 305 -12.11 6.94 -15.33
N LEU A 306 -11.34 7.88 -15.89
CA LEU A 306 -11.52 9.33 -15.75
C LEU A 306 -11.94 9.89 -17.12
N ASP A 307 -13.17 10.38 -17.26
CA ASP A 307 -13.75 10.78 -18.56
C ASP A 307 -13.58 9.70 -19.64
N GLY A 308 -13.77 8.41 -19.28
CA GLY A 308 -13.58 7.25 -20.15
C GLY A 308 -12.09 6.98 -20.49
N ILE A 309 -11.14 7.56 -19.77
CA ILE A 309 -9.71 7.28 -19.89
C ILE A 309 -9.29 6.33 -18.77
N PRO A 310 -8.77 5.13 -19.07
CA PRO A 310 -8.28 4.23 -18.04
C PRO A 310 -7.17 4.86 -17.21
N ALA A 311 -7.30 4.80 -15.88
CA ALA A 311 -6.36 5.35 -14.93
C ALA A 311 -6.13 4.41 -13.74
N THR A 312 -4.96 4.46 -13.16
CA THR A 312 -4.62 3.81 -11.90
C THR A 312 -4.53 4.85 -10.81
N MET A 313 -5.43 4.79 -9.82
CA MET A 313 -5.53 5.76 -8.75
C MET A 313 -5.13 5.13 -7.41
N VAL A 314 -4.40 5.88 -6.58
CA VAL A 314 -4.22 5.51 -5.16
C VAL A 314 -5.50 5.89 -4.41
N TRP A 315 -6.05 4.95 -3.63
CA TRP A 315 -7.13 5.29 -2.71
C TRP A 315 -6.55 5.74 -1.36
N ASP A 316 -6.71 7.03 -1.06
CA ASP A 316 -6.10 7.70 0.09
C ASP A 316 -7.13 8.59 0.80
N THR A 317 -7.82 8.04 1.80
CA THR A 317 -8.79 8.79 2.60
C THR A 317 -8.16 9.83 3.53
N GLY A 318 -6.83 9.83 3.68
CA GLY A 318 -6.07 10.88 4.37
C GLY A 318 -5.84 12.11 3.50
N ALA A 319 -5.99 11.97 2.17
CA ALA A 319 -5.87 13.10 1.24
C ALA A 319 -7.11 14.01 1.34
N SER A 320 -6.88 15.29 1.61
CA SER A 320 -7.95 16.29 1.73
C SER A 320 -8.64 16.62 0.41
N LYS A 321 -8.06 16.24 -0.72
CA LYS A 321 -8.59 16.43 -2.08
C LYS A 321 -8.10 15.32 -2.98
N SER A 322 -8.97 14.86 -3.86
CA SER A 322 -8.54 14.03 -4.99
C SER A 322 -7.69 14.84 -5.96
N SER A 323 -6.74 14.17 -6.58
CA SER A 323 -5.81 14.79 -7.53
C SER A 323 -5.56 13.90 -8.74
N VAL A 324 -5.10 14.51 -9.80
CA VAL A 324 -4.61 13.86 -11.02
C VAL A 324 -3.15 14.23 -11.17
N GLU A 325 -2.31 13.28 -11.56
CA GLU A 325 -0.88 13.54 -11.79
C GLU A 325 -0.67 14.42 -13.04
N PRO A 326 0.32 15.32 -13.03
CA PRO A 326 0.62 16.20 -14.15
C PRO A 326 0.85 15.44 -15.46
N GLU A 327 1.55 14.32 -15.40
CA GLU A 327 1.87 13.47 -16.55
C GLU A 327 0.60 12.89 -17.20
N PHE A 328 -0.37 12.45 -16.37
CA PHE A 328 -1.67 11.98 -16.87
C PHE A 328 -2.46 13.10 -17.55
N HIS A 329 -2.52 14.27 -16.90
CA HIS A 329 -3.20 15.43 -17.49
C HIS A 329 -2.55 15.84 -18.81
N GLU A 330 -1.23 15.93 -18.89
CA GLU A 330 -0.51 16.31 -20.09
C GLU A 330 -0.73 15.33 -21.24
N ALA A 331 -0.68 14.01 -20.94
CA ALA A 331 -0.90 12.95 -21.93
C ALA A 331 -2.32 12.96 -22.51
N HIS A 332 -3.29 13.49 -21.77
CA HIS A 332 -4.71 13.47 -22.14
C HIS A 332 -5.36 14.86 -22.26
N ARG A 333 -4.54 15.90 -22.39
CA ARG A 333 -4.97 17.32 -22.43
C ARG A 333 -6.11 17.58 -23.42
N ASP A 334 -6.10 16.95 -24.59
CA ASP A 334 -7.11 17.16 -25.63
C ASP A 334 -8.48 16.53 -25.29
N ARG A 335 -8.52 15.67 -24.30
CA ARG A 335 -9.75 14.95 -23.86
C ARG A 335 -10.27 15.48 -22.53
N LEU A 336 -9.42 16.11 -21.73
CA LEU A 336 -9.75 16.58 -20.39
C LEU A 336 -10.25 18.04 -20.44
N PRO A 337 -11.08 18.45 -19.47
CA PRO A 337 -11.49 19.83 -19.33
C PRO A 337 -10.27 20.76 -19.16
N PRO A 338 -10.32 22.00 -19.61
CA PRO A 338 -9.24 22.95 -19.41
C PRO A 338 -9.08 23.25 -17.93
N LEU A 339 -7.81 23.38 -17.51
CA LEU A 339 -7.47 23.75 -16.15
C LEU A 339 -8.02 25.16 -15.82
N GLN A 340 -8.60 25.25 -14.65
CA GLN A 340 -9.08 26.50 -14.06
C GLN A 340 -8.30 26.80 -12.79
N ALA A 341 -8.24 28.07 -12.41
CA ALA A 341 -7.61 28.53 -11.18
C ALA A 341 -6.25 27.86 -10.87
N HIS A 342 -5.19 28.63 -10.98
CA HIS A 342 -3.87 28.25 -10.50
C HIS A 342 -3.63 28.86 -9.13
N GLY A 343 -2.93 28.16 -8.26
CA GLY A 343 -2.66 28.64 -6.92
C GLY A 343 -1.45 28.00 -6.27
N ARG A 344 -1.16 28.48 -5.08
CA ARG A 344 -0.13 27.89 -4.21
C ARG A 344 -0.74 27.60 -2.85
N LYS A 345 -0.46 26.43 -2.32
CA LYS A 345 -0.83 26.07 -0.96
C LYS A 345 0.33 25.39 -0.23
N ARG A 346 0.34 25.49 1.10
CA ARG A 346 1.21 24.65 1.89
C ARG A 346 0.56 23.28 2.05
N GLY A 347 1.27 22.25 1.61
CA GLY A 347 0.94 20.87 1.95
C GLY A 347 1.14 20.66 3.46
N LYS A 348 0.41 19.71 4.02
CA LYS A 348 0.59 19.25 5.40
C LYS A 348 0.73 17.74 5.38
N THR A 349 1.74 17.22 6.03
CA THR A 349 1.95 15.78 6.19
C THR A 349 2.08 15.42 7.67
N ALA A 350 1.79 14.18 8.01
CA ALA A 350 1.91 13.69 9.39
C ALA A 350 3.33 13.82 9.96
N THR A 351 4.35 13.83 9.11
CA THR A 351 5.77 14.02 9.51
C THR A 351 6.17 15.46 9.77
N GLY A 352 5.27 16.43 9.50
CA GLY A 352 5.57 17.87 9.59
C GLY A 352 6.25 18.44 8.36
N TYR A 353 6.55 17.65 7.33
CA TYR A 353 6.99 18.17 6.04
C TYR A 353 5.85 18.98 5.42
N SER A 354 6.16 20.23 5.05
CA SER A 354 5.14 21.19 4.62
C SER A 354 5.61 21.90 3.35
N PRO A 355 5.62 21.21 2.19
CA PRO A 355 6.03 21.82 0.92
C PRO A 355 5.04 22.90 0.49
N VAL A 356 5.54 23.87 -0.27
CA VAL A 356 4.69 24.78 -1.04
C VAL A 356 4.36 24.05 -2.34
N LEU A 357 3.10 23.75 -2.56
CA LEU A 357 2.61 23.06 -3.75
C LEU A 357 2.00 24.07 -4.71
N GLU A 358 2.46 24.06 -5.94
CA GLU A 358 1.79 24.74 -7.06
C GLU A 358 0.73 23.80 -7.62
N TYR A 359 -0.47 24.29 -7.84
CA TYR A 359 -1.57 23.48 -8.32
C TYR A 359 -2.46 24.25 -9.31
N ALA A 360 -3.05 23.47 -10.20
CA ALA A 360 -4.19 23.87 -11.01
C ALA A 360 -5.41 23.05 -10.64
N ILE A 361 -6.60 23.43 -11.09
CA ILE A 361 -7.85 22.75 -10.79
C ILE A 361 -8.49 22.25 -12.09
N LEU A 362 -8.78 20.95 -12.13
CA LEU A 362 -9.75 20.37 -13.05
C LEU A 362 -11.15 20.57 -12.45
N PRO A 363 -12.04 21.32 -13.11
CA PRO A 363 -13.30 21.74 -12.50
C PRO A 363 -14.24 20.57 -12.25
N GLN A 364 -14.29 19.62 -13.17
CA GLN A 364 -15.19 18.47 -13.14
C GLN A 364 -14.62 17.35 -14.00
N MET A 365 -14.81 16.10 -13.55
CA MET A 365 -14.51 14.89 -14.31
C MET A 365 -15.51 13.78 -13.94
N GLU A 366 -15.85 12.93 -14.90
CA GLU A 366 -16.56 11.68 -14.62
C GLU A 366 -15.56 10.64 -14.09
N LEU A 367 -15.88 10.04 -12.97
CA LEU A 367 -15.16 8.90 -12.38
C LEU A 367 -16.02 7.65 -12.53
N THR A 368 -15.51 6.66 -13.26
CA THR A 368 -16.15 5.35 -13.36
C THR A 368 -15.35 4.30 -12.60
N ILE A 369 -16.00 3.59 -11.68
CA ILE A 369 -15.45 2.49 -10.88
C ILE A 369 -16.35 1.26 -11.08
N GLY A 370 -15.84 0.25 -11.78
CA GLY A 370 -16.67 -0.88 -12.20
C GLY A 370 -17.77 -0.45 -13.17
N ASP A 371 -19.02 -0.61 -12.76
CA ASP A 371 -20.22 -0.25 -13.55
C ASP A 371 -20.87 1.07 -13.11
N LYS A 372 -20.27 1.77 -12.13
CA LYS A 372 -20.82 3.02 -11.57
C LYS A 372 -20.02 4.22 -12.01
N THR A 373 -20.72 5.24 -12.46
CA THR A 373 -20.16 6.54 -12.81
C THR A 373 -20.72 7.61 -11.90
N GLY A 374 -19.87 8.48 -11.41
CA GLY A 374 -20.21 9.66 -10.63
C GLY A 374 -19.34 10.84 -11.01
N VAL A 375 -19.66 12.01 -10.50
CA VAL A 375 -18.98 13.26 -10.84
C VAL A 375 -18.04 13.68 -9.72
N MET A 376 -16.79 13.86 -10.06
CA MET A 376 -15.77 14.47 -9.21
C MET A 376 -15.62 15.95 -9.57
N THR A 377 -15.52 16.80 -8.57
CA THR A 377 -15.35 18.25 -8.79
C THR A 377 -14.09 18.78 -8.10
N ASN A 378 -13.47 19.80 -8.70
CA ASN A 378 -12.30 20.48 -8.15
C ASN A 378 -11.13 19.54 -7.83
N LEU A 379 -10.77 18.67 -8.79
CA LEU A 379 -9.58 17.81 -8.65
C LEU A 379 -8.33 18.68 -8.80
N TYR A 380 -7.33 18.42 -7.98
CA TYR A 380 -6.05 19.10 -8.10
C TYR A 380 -5.15 18.42 -9.13
N VAL A 381 -4.44 19.23 -9.92
CA VAL A 381 -3.23 18.84 -10.64
C VAL A 381 -2.07 19.52 -9.92
N ILE A 382 -1.20 18.74 -9.25
CA ILE A 382 -0.08 19.29 -8.46
C ILE A 382 1.16 19.29 -9.35
N GLU A 383 1.58 20.48 -9.78
CA GLU A 383 2.56 20.66 -10.85
C GLU A 383 4.01 20.38 -10.42
N ASP A 384 4.34 20.62 -9.14
CA ASP A 384 5.74 20.64 -8.68
C ASP A 384 6.21 19.32 -8.04
N MET A 385 5.34 18.36 -7.77
CA MET A 385 5.68 17.18 -7.01
C MET A 385 4.78 16.00 -7.36
N PRO A 386 5.06 15.30 -8.45
CA PRO A 386 4.31 14.11 -8.81
C PRO A 386 4.47 13.03 -7.73
N HIS A 387 3.36 12.62 -7.11
CA HIS A 387 3.33 11.62 -6.05
C HIS A 387 3.81 10.24 -6.53
N SER A 388 3.60 9.93 -7.81
CA SER A 388 4.05 8.68 -8.43
C SER A 388 5.54 8.40 -8.27
N GLN A 389 6.37 9.46 -8.24
CA GLN A 389 7.83 9.33 -8.05
C GLN A 389 8.23 9.01 -6.59
N LEU A 390 7.36 9.30 -5.62
CA LEU A 390 7.64 9.07 -4.20
C LEU A 390 7.32 7.65 -3.76
N MET A 391 6.45 6.92 -4.49
CA MET A 391 5.93 5.60 -4.11
C MET A 391 6.56 4.45 -4.92
N GLY A 392 7.34 4.74 -5.94
CA GLY A 392 8.02 3.73 -6.77
C GLY A 392 7.10 2.89 -7.66
N ILE A 393 5.78 3.13 -7.64
CA ILE A 393 4.79 2.53 -8.54
C ILE A 393 4.10 3.66 -9.27
N PRO A 394 4.05 3.65 -10.61
CA PRO A 394 3.32 4.65 -11.37
C PRO A 394 1.82 4.63 -11.05
N PHE A 395 1.26 5.80 -10.86
CA PHE A 395 -0.17 6.00 -10.75
C PHE A 395 -0.57 7.34 -11.37
N ASP A 396 -1.85 7.47 -11.70
CA ASP A 396 -2.35 8.59 -12.50
C ASP A 396 -3.03 9.66 -11.61
N GLY A 397 -3.18 9.37 -10.32
CA GLY A 397 -3.74 10.32 -9.37
C GLY A 397 -4.09 9.66 -8.02
N THR A 398 -4.70 10.46 -7.16
CA THR A 398 -5.12 10.07 -5.81
C THR A 398 -6.62 10.32 -5.65
N LEU A 399 -7.33 9.31 -5.16
CA LEU A 399 -8.73 9.43 -4.73
C LEU A 399 -8.78 9.62 -3.21
N GLY A 400 -9.19 10.79 -2.78
CA GLY A 400 -9.54 11.08 -1.40
C GLY A 400 -10.88 10.45 -0.99
N VAL A 401 -11.55 11.04 -0.01
CA VAL A 401 -12.91 10.65 0.34
C VAL A 401 -13.83 10.93 -0.85
N LEU A 402 -14.46 9.87 -1.37
CA LEU A 402 -15.38 9.99 -2.50
C LEU A 402 -16.61 10.82 -2.11
N PRO A 403 -17.19 11.61 -3.06
CA PRO A 403 -18.39 12.40 -2.78
C PRO A 403 -19.56 11.49 -2.39
N PRO A 404 -20.09 11.58 -1.16
CA PRO A 404 -21.20 10.72 -0.71
C PRO A 404 -22.51 10.89 -1.48
N ALA A 405 -22.67 12.02 -2.18
CA ALA A 405 -23.83 12.26 -3.02
C ALA A 405 -23.82 11.41 -4.30
N GLU A 406 -22.63 11.08 -4.80
CA GLU A 406 -22.42 10.30 -6.02
C GLU A 406 -22.18 8.80 -5.70
N PHE A 407 -21.46 8.53 -4.61
CA PHE A 407 -21.05 7.19 -4.20
C PHE A 407 -21.50 6.95 -2.76
N LYS A 408 -22.61 6.22 -2.60
CA LYS A 408 -23.24 6.01 -1.29
C LYS A 408 -22.54 4.97 -0.44
N GLN A 409 -22.02 3.95 -1.10
CA GLN A 409 -21.31 2.84 -0.47
C GLN A 409 -20.06 2.52 -1.27
N LEU A 410 -19.02 2.09 -0.57
CA LEU A 410 -17.75 1.69 -1.13
C LEU A 410 -17.32 0.39 -0.46
N THR A 411 -17.10 -0.67 -1.24
CA THR A 411 -16.63 -1.96 -0.75
C THR A 411 -15.25 -2.27 -1.28
N ILE A 412 -14.35 -2.67 -0.39
CA ILE A 412 -13.02 -3.17 -0.71
C ILE A 412 -12.90 -4.59 -0.23
N ASN A 413 -12.57 -5.48 -1.15
CA ASN A 413 -12.27 -6.87 -0.83
C ASN A 413 -10.78 -7.12 -1.05
N PHE A 414 -10.04 -7.33 0.04
CA PHE A 414 -8.60 -7.59 0.03
C PHE A 414 -8.25 -9.05 -0.28
N GLN A 415 -9.23 -9.95 -0.30
CA GLN A 415 -9.03 -11.36 -0.63
C GLN A 415 -9.22 -11.61 -2.13
N GLU A 416 -10.29 -11.07 -2.72
CA GLU A 416 -10.59 -11.24 -4.15
C GLU A 416 -10.10 -10.05 -5.01
N MET A 417 -9.52 -9.04 -4.36
CA MET A 417 -8.87 -7.89 -4.99
C MET A 417 -9.81 -7.08 -5.89
N TYR A 418 -10.95 -6.69 -5.35
CA TYR A 418 -11.86 -5.75 -6.00
C TYR A 418 -12.20 -4.55 -5.13
N PHE A 419 -12.57 -3.48 -5.83
CA PHE A 419 -13.08 -2.24 -5.29
C PHE A 419 -14.35 -1.88 -6.06
N VAL A 420 -15.48 -1.77 -5.39
CA VAL A 420 -16.76 -1.43 -6.00
C VAL A 420 -17.44 -0.31 -5.23
N VAL A 421 -18.29 0.44 -5.92
CA VAL A 421 -19.10 1.54 -5.37
C VAL A 421 -20.54 1.39 -5.79
N ASN A 422 -21.48 1.89 -4.95
CA ASN A 422 -22.91 1.87 -5.19
C ASN A 422 -23.54 3.25 -5.04
#